data_dee3da6bca1da324bc1a39ec0761f108
#
_entry.id   dee3da6bca1da324bc1a39ec0761f108
#
_cell.length_a   1.000
_cell.length_b   1.000
_cell.length_c   1.000
_cell.angle_alpha   90.00
_cell.angle_beta   90.00
_cell.angle_gamma   90.00
#
_symmetry.space_group_name_H-M   'P 1'
#
loop_
_entity.id
_entity.type
_entity.pdbx_description
1 polymer ?
#
loop_
_entity_poly.entity_id
_entity_poly.type
_entity_poly.pdbx_seq_one_letter_code
_entity_poly.pdbx_strand_id
1 'polypeptide(L)'
;LEEADARDVVKQEYEARRAIMDASPIEVSIAGRMMFKRVMGKASFANIQDLKGSIQIYVARDSVGEDLYATFKKSDIGDIWGVKGYAFRTKTGEISIHAEEMTLLSKSLQILPEKFHGLTDTDMRYRQRYIDLIMNQESKEVFIKRSKIIKEIRNFLADRDFMEVETPMLVANAGGAAARPFETHYNALNEDVKLRISLELYLKRLIVGGLERVYEIGRVFRNEGVDTRHNP
;
A
#
# COMPACT_ATOMS: atom_id res chain seq x y z
N LEU A 1 -41.56 -3.80 -24.36
CA LEU A 1 -41.28 -2.53 -25.07
C LEU A 1 -40.46 -1.58 -24.19
N GLU A 2 -40.69 -1.50 -22.86
CA GLU A 2 -39.93 -0.62 -21.94
C GLU A 2 -38.47 -1.03 -21.71
N GLU A 3 -38.13 -2.33 -21.76
CA GLU A 3 -36.74 -2.79 -21.57
C GLU A 3 -35.80 -2.53 -22.77
N ALA A 4 -36.37 -2.47 -23.98
CA ALA A 4 -35.61 -2.15 -25.19
C ALA A 4 -35.27 -0.65 -25.23
N ASP A 5 -36.20 0.22 -24.81
CA ASP A 5 -35.99 1.67 -24.74
C ASP A 5 -34.91 2.07 -23.70
N ALA A 6 -34.89 1.42 -22.54
CA ALA A 6 -33.88 1.70 -21.53
C ALA A 6 -32.46 1.34 -21.99
N ARG A 7 -32.28 0.25 -22.73
CA ARG A 7 -31.00 -0.15 -23.31
C ARG A 7 -30.50 0.80 -24.40
N ASP A 8 -31.42 1.31 -25.21
CA ASP A 8 -31.09 2.25 -26.28
C ASP A 8 -30.71 3.63 -25.73
N VAL A 9 -31.37 4.09 -24.68
CA VAL A 9 -31.00 5.33 -23.96
C VAL A 9 -29.60 5.21 -23.33
N VAL A 10 -29.31 4.10 -22.64
CA VAL A 10 -27.98 3.86 -22.05
C VAL A 10 -26.90 3.78 -23.14
N LYS A 11 -27.18 3.19 -24.29
CA LYS A 11 -26.27 3.10 -25.41
C LYS A 11 -26.00 4.46 -26.06
N GLN A 12 -27.04 5.29 -26.23
CA GLN A 12 -26.90 6.65 -26.75
C GLN A 12 -26.11 7.56 -25.79
N GLU A 13 -26.39 7.49 -24.48
CA GLU A 13 -25.59 8.21 -23.48
C GLU A 13 -24.12 7.76 -23.45
N TYR A 14 -23.90 6.48 -23.64
CA TYR A 14 -22.55 5.93 -23.75
C TYR A 14 -21.79 6.44 -24.97
N GLU A 15 -22.44 6.45 -26.14
CA GLU A 15 -21.86 6.96 -27.39
C GLU A 15 -21.63 8.48 -27.35
N ALA A 16 -22.52 9.24 -26.73
CA ALA A 16 -22.36 10.67 -26.52
C ALA A 16 -21.18 10.98 -25.58
N ARG A 17 -21.07 10.26 -24.47
CA ARG A 17 -19.91 10.40 -23.56
C ARG A 17 -18.60 9.99 -24.22
N ARG A 18 -18.63 8.96 -25.05
CA ARG A 18 -17.46 8.54 -25.83
C ARG A 18 -17.02 9.62 -26.82
N ALA A 19 -17.95 10.24 -27.53
CA ALA A 19 -17.65 11.32 -28.47
C ALA A 19 -17.04 12.55 -27.76
N ILE A 20 -17.49 12.86 -26.54
CA ILE A 20 -16.89 13.92 -25.71
C ILE A 20 -15.49 13.55 -25.26
N MET A 21 -15.24 12.32 -24.85
CA MET A 21 -13.93 11.83 -24.46
C MET A 21 -12.95 11.78 -25.65
N ASP A 22 -13.42 11.42 -26.83
CA ASP A 22 -12.62 11.41 -28.07
C ASP A 22 -12.30 12.84 -28.57
N ALA A 23 -13.20 13.80 -28.29
CA ALA A 23 -13.02 15.21 -28.66
C ALA A 23 -12.15 16.00 -27.64
N SER A 24 -12.08 15.56 -26.39
CA SER A 24 -11.25 16.16 -25.33
C SER A 24 -10.70 15.05 -24.43
N PRO A 25 -9.61 14.41 -24.85
CA PRO A 25 -9.02 13.31 -24.10
C PRO A 25 -8.55 13.80 -22.72
N ILE A 26 -8.81 12.99 -21.70
CA ILE A 26 -8.33 13.25 -20.34
C ILE A 26 -6.86 12.91 -20.28
N GLU A 27 -6.03 13.94 -20.22
CA GLU A 27 -4.59 13.78 -20.04
C GLU A 27 -4.29 13.27 -18.61
N VAL A 28 -3.38 12.32 -18.52
CA VAL A 28 -2.97 11.70 -17.27
C VAL A 28 -1.46 11.50 -17.20
N SER A 29 -0.94 11.62 -15.98
CA SER A 29 0.45 11.27 -15.67
C SER A 29 0.44 10.35 -14.47
N ILE A 30 0.95 9.14 -14.66
CA ILE A 30 0.97 8.10 -13.63
C ILE A 30 2.37 7.52 -13.48
N ALA A 31 2.64 6.93 -12.34
CA ALA A 31 3.82 6.10 -12.11
C ALA A 31 3.44 4.88 -11.29
N GLY A 32 4.07 3.75 -11.60
CA GLY A 32 3.81 2.52 -10.87
C GLY A 32 4.63 1.34 -11.38
N ARG A 33 4.41 0.21 -10.72
CA ARG A 33 5.10 -1.05 -11.02
C ARG A 33 4.40 -1.79 -12.15
N MET A 34 5.15 -2.19 -13.15
CA MET A 34 4.64 -3.03 -14.24
C MET A 34 4.44 -4.46 -13.74
N MET A 35 3.18 -4.89 -13.68
CA MET A 35 2.80 -6.23 -13.18
C MET A 35 2.42 -7.22 -14.27
N PHE A 36 2.23 -6.72 -15.48
CA PHE A 36 1.91 -7.53 -16.65
C PHE A 36 2.38 -6.81 -17.91
N LYS A 37 2.85 -7.58 -18.89
CA LYS A 37 3.23 -7.07 -20.21
C LYS A 37 2.89 -8.09 -21.29
N ARG A 38 2.28 -7.61 -22.37
CA ARG A 38 2.00 -8.38 -23.57
C ARG A 38 2.45 -7.60 -24.80
N VAL A 39 3.47 -8.10 -25.48
CA VAL A 39 4.03 -7.51 -26.70
C VAL A 39 3.33 -8.09 -27.91
N MET A 40 2.83 -7.23 -28.80
CA MET A 40 2.13 -7.60 -30.03
C MET A 40 2.70 -6.82 -31.24
N GLY A 41 3.89 -7.16 -31.66
CA GLY A 41 4.54 -6.50 -32.82
C GLY A 41 4.90 -5.03 -32.59
N LYS A 42 4.14 -4.10 -33.22
CA LYS A 42 4.35 -2.64 -33.11
C LYS A 42 3.60 -1.99 -31.93
N ALA A 43 2.80 -2.74 -31.21
CA ALA A 43 2.05 -2.28 -30.06
C ALA A 43 2.16 -3.27 -28.90
N SER A 44 1.93 -2.80 -27.70
CA SER A 44 1.99 -3.61 -26.48
C SER A 44 0.95 -3.14 -25.51
N PHE A 45 0.50 -4.05 -24.63
CA PHE A 45 -0.26 -3.73 -23.46
C PHE A 45 0.55 -4.09 -22.21
N ALA A 46 0.45 -3.26 -21.19
CA ALA A 46 0.99 -3.57 -19.87
C ALA A 46 0.05 -3.05 -18.79
N ASN A 47 0.16 -3.61 -17.58
CA ASN A 47 -0.57 -3.12 -16.41
C ASN A 47 0.41 -2.45 -15.46
N ILE A 48 0.13 -1.22 -15.10
CA ILE A 48 0.87 -0.42 -14.13
C ILE A 48 0.06 -0.40 -12.83
N GLN A 49 0.70 -0.75 -11.74
CA GLN A 49 0.10 -0.85 -10.41
C GLN A 49 0.74 0.15 -9.45
N ASP A 50 -0.10 0.88 -8.73
CA ASP A 50 0.29 1.78 -7.64
C ASP A 50 -0.41 1.42 -6.32
N LEU A 51 -0.48 2.37 -5.36
CA LEU A 51 -1.17 2.19 -4.09
C LEU A 51 -2.69 2.08 -4.26
N LYS A 52 -3.27 2.76 -5.24
CA LYS A 52 -4.73 2.86 -5.44
C LYS A 52 -5.30 1.74 -6.29
N GLY A 53 -4.47 1.11 -7.12
CA GLY A 53 -4.94 0.04 -7.99
C GLY A 53 -4.02 -0.23 -9.17
N SER A 54 -4.60 -0.81 -10.21
CA SER A 54 -3.92 -1.16 -11.45
C SER A 54 -4.68 -0.61 -12.65
N ILE A 55 -3.96 -0.08 -13.61
CA ILE A 55 -4.52 0.39 -14.88
C ILE A 55 -3.73 -0.18 -16.05
N GLN A 56 -4.43 -0.49 -17.13
CA GLN A 56 -3.82 -0.91 -18.37
C GLN A 56 -3.23 0.30 -19.10
N ILE A 57 -2.05 0.12 -19.68
CA ILE A 57 -1.46 1.07 -20.63
C ILE A 57 -1.33 0.42 -21.99
N TYR A 58 -1.56 1.20 -23.04
CA TYR A 58 -1.31 0.86 -24.42
C TYR A 58 -0.08 1.62 -24.91
N VAL A 59 0.93 0.89 -25.35
CA VAL A 59 2.22 1.43 -25.78
C VAL A 59 2.39 1.10 -27.26
N ALA A 60 2.25 2.11 -28.12
CA ALA A 60 2.47 1.98 -29.56
C ALA A 60 3.84 2.55 -29.94
N ARG A 61 4.60 1.82 -30.76
CA ARG A 61 5.91 2.25 -31.25
C ARG A 61 5.86 3.64 -31.90
N ASP A 62 4.82 3.86 -32.70
CA ASP A 62 4.67 5.10 -33.46
C ASP A 62 4.31 6.31 -32.54
N SER A 63 3.79 6.07 -31.32
CA SER A 63 3.49 7.12 -30.35
C SER A 63 4.67 7.45 -29.45
N VAL A 64 5.37 6.43 -28.92
CA VAL A 64 6.48 6.64 -27.96
C VAL A 64 7.86 6.71 -28.60
N GLY A 65 7.97 6.38 -29.88
CA GLY A 65 9.23 6.31 -30.63
C GLY A 65 9.90 4.93 -30.57
N GLU A 66 10.77 4.66 -31.56
CA GLU A 66 11.37 3.34 -31.76
C GLU A 66 12.32 2.93 -30.64
N ASP A 67 13.17 3.84 -30.17
CA ASP A 67 14.19 3.57 -29.13
C ASP A 67 13.53 3.27 -27.78
N LEU A 68 12.53 4.07 -27.41
CA LEU A 68 11.81 3.87 -26.17
C LEU A 68 10.97 2.59 -26.21
N TYR A 69 10.33 2.32 -27.34
CA TYR A 69 9.59 1.08 -27.51
C TYR A 69 10.50 -0.15 -27.45
N ALA A 70 11.72 -0.09 -28.02
CA ALA A 70 12.71 -1.16 -27.91
C ALA A 70 13.16 -1.38 -26.45
N THR A 71 13.36 -0.31 -25.70
CA THR A 71 13.67 -0.35 -24.27
C THR A 71 12.51 -0.98 -23.47
N PHE A 72 11.28 -0.54 -23.75
CA PHE A 72 10.08 -1.10 -23.11
C PHE A 72 9.92 -2.60 -23.41
N LYS A 73 10.17 -3.04 -24.62
CA LYS A 73 10.13 -4.48 -24.98
C LYS A 73 11.11 -5.31 -24.17
N LYS A 74 12.30 -4.77 -23.87
CA LYS A 74 13.35 -5.43 -23.08
C LYS A 74 13.15 -5.30 -21.57
N SER A 75 12.20 -4.46 -21.11
CA SER A 75 11.94 -4.27 -19.67
C SER A 75 11.36 -5.53 -19.05
N ASP A 76 11.48 -5.65 -17.73
CA ASP A 76 11.02 -6.80 -16.95
C ASP A 76 9.76 -6.48 -16.15
N ILE A 77 9.02 -7.53 -15.83
CA ILE A 77 7.93 -7.44 -14.82
C ILE A 77 8.56 -7.04 -13.49
N GLY A 78 7.97 -6.04 -12.84
CA GLY A 78 8.52 -5.45 -11.63
C GLY A 78 9.20 -4.09 -11.85
N ASP A 79 9.57 -3.73 -13.06
CA ASP A 79 10.10 -2.40 -13.38
C ASP A 79 9.09 -1.31 -13.04
N ILE A 80 9.58 -0.16 -12.57
CA ILE A 80 8.74 1.00 -12.28
C ILE A 80 8.82 1.97 -13.43
N TRP A 81 7.66 2.29 -14.00
CA TRP A 81 7.52 3.18 -15.15
C TRP A 81 6.70 4.42 -14.81
N GLY A 82 7.16 5.57 -15.25
CA GLY A 82 6.35 6.77 -15.39
C GLY A 82 5.73 6.80 -16.79
N VAL A 83 4.46 7.14 -16.89
CA VAL A 83 3.70 7.16 -18.13
C VAL A 83 2.86 8.43 -18.18
N LYS A 84 3.00 9.19 -19.27
CA LYS A 84 2.10 10.29 -19.61
C LYS A 84 1.36 9.96 -20.89
N GLY A 85 0.15 10.42 -21.00
CA GLY A 85 -0.71 10.21 -22.15
C GLY A 85 -2.15 10.49 -21.79
N TYR A 86 -3.08 9.88 -22.49
CA TYR A 86 -4.50 10.15 -22.30
C TYR A 86 -5.31 8.88 -22.05
N ALA A 87 -6.39 9.04 -21.30
CA ALA A 87 -7.34 7.95 -21.02
C ALA A 87 -8.19 7.66 -22.28
N PHE A 88 -8.34 6.39 -22.60
CA PHE A 88 -9.19 5.93 -23.70
C PHE A 88 -9.84 4.59 -23.35
N ARG A 89 -10.84 4.20 -24.11
CA ARG A 89 -11.48 2.89 -23.98
C ARG A 89 -11.09 1.99 -25.14
N THR A 90 -10.58 0.82 -24.82
CA THR A 90 -10.24 -0.20 -25.84
C THR A 90 -11.50 -0.74 -26.53
N LYS A 91 -11.32 -1.44 -27.66
CA LYS A 91 -12.43 -2.09 -28.37
C LYS A 91 -13.19 -3.12 -27.51
N THR A 92 -12.54 -3.70 -26.51
CA THR A 92 -13.12 -4.65 -25.57
C THR A 92 -13.77 -3.97 -24.35
N GLY A 93 -13.75 -2.64 -24.27
CA GLY A 93 -14.38 -1.86 -23.20
C GLY A 93 -13.46 -1.53 -22.01
N GLU A 94 -12.21 -1.99 -22.00
CA GLU A 94 -11.23 -1.72 -20.93
C GLU A 94 -10.79 -0.25 -20.95
N ILE A 95 -10.82 0.41 -19.78
CA ILE A 95 -10.27 1.75 -19.63
C ILE A 95 -8.75 1.63 -19.55
N SER A 96 -8.07 2.33 -20.44
CA SER A 96 -6.62 2.25 -20.61
C SER A 96 -6.01 3.64 -20.82
N ILE A 97 -4.71 3.74 -20.66
CA ILE A 97 -3.95 4.95 -20.98
C ILE A 97 -3.20 4.71 -22.28
N HIS A 98 -3.41 5.55 -23.27
CA HIS A 98 -2.57 5.59 -24.45
C HIS A 98 -1.29 6.35 -24.10
N ALA A 99 -0.18 5.64 -24.06
CA ALA A 99 1.11 6.23 -23.69
C ALA A 99 1.68 7.07 -24.84
N GLU A 100 2.06 8.30 -24.54
CA GLU A 100 2.77 9.24 -25.42
C GLU A 100 4.21 9.46 -24.96
N GLU A 101 4.41 9.57 -23.64
CA GLU A 101 5.72 9.64 -23.03
C GLU A 101 5.86 8.54 -21.97
N MET A 102 7.04 7.93 -21.91
CA MET A 102 7.35 6.93 -20.89
C MET A 102 8.78 7.11 -20.39
N THR A 103 8.98 6.86 -19.11
CA THR A 103 10.30 6.91 -18.46
C THR A 103 10.46 5.70 -17.56
N LEU A 104 11.56 4.96 -17.72
CA LEU A 104 11.95 3.93 -16.76
C LEU A 104 12.50 4.61 -15.51
N LEU A 105 11.71 4.58 -14.41
CA LEU A 105 12.05 5.22 -13.15
C LEU A 105 12.95 4.35 -12.27
N SER A 106 12.72 3.04 -12.30
CA SER A 106 13.52 2.09 -11.54
C SER A 106 13.47 0.70 -12.17
N LYS A 107 14.63 0.07 -12.26
CA LYS A 107 14.79 -1.29 -12.78
C LYS A 107 14.63 -2.32 -11.67
N SER A 108 13.80 -3.33 -11.89
CA SER A 108 13.74 -4.51 -11.04
C SER A 108 14.91 -5.44 -11.36
N LEU A 109 15.81 -5.60 -10.39
CA LEU A 109 17.01 -6.46 -10.55
C LEU A 109 16.73 -7.93 -10.20
N GLN A 110 15.61 -8.20 -9.56
CA GLN A 110 15.16 -9.55 -9.21
C GLN A 110 13.81 -9.83 -9.84
N ILE A 111 13.63 -11.05 -10.31
CA ILE A 111 12.39 -11.51 -10.91
C ILE A 111 11.34 -11.66 -9.81
N LEU A 112 10.16 -11.08 -10.01
CA LEU A 112 9.02 -11.30 -9.14
C LEU A 112 8.49 -12.74 -9.28
N PRO A 113 7.92 -13.33 -8.22
CA PRO A 113 7.25 -14.64 -8.31
C PRO A 113 6.17 -14.65 -9.39
N GLU A 114 5.89 -15.81 -9.95
CA GLU A 114 4.87 -15.94 -11.01
C GLU A 114 3.49 -15.48 -10.51
N LYS A 115 2.81 -14.66 -11.34
CA LYS A 115 1.56 -14.00 -10.99
C LYS A 115 0.41 -14.97 -10.69
N PHE A 116 0.36 -16.13 -11.34
CA PHE A 116 -0.77 -17.07 -11.23
C PHE A 116 -0.84 -17.80 -9.89
N HIS A 117 0.28 -17.98 -9.22
CA HIS A 117 0.33 -18.67 -7.93
C HIS A 117 0.62 -17.70 -6.78
N GLY A 118 1.02 -16.45 -7.09
CA GLY A 118 1.41 -15.47 -6.09
C GLY A 118 2.55 -15.98 -5.20
N LEU A 119 2.76 -15.33 -4.09
CA LEU A 119 3.62 -15.84 -3.03
C LEU A 119 2.72 -16.63 -2.06
N THR A 120 2.62 -17.96 -2.23
CA THR A 120 1.73 -18.82 -1.43
C THR A 120 2.38 -19.35 -0.17
N ASP A 121 3.71 -19.52 -0.18
CA ASP A 121 4.47 -19.98 0.98
C ASP A 121 4.38 -18.97 2.12
N THR A 122 3.83 -19.40 3.25
CA THR A 122 3.54 -18.53 4.40
C THR A 122 4.83 -17.98 5.03
N ASP A 123 5.88 -18.80 5.14
CA ASP A 123 7.15 -18.36 5.72
C ASP A 123 7.82 -17.31 4.84
N MET A 124 7.86 -17.52 3.55
CA MET A 124 8.35 -16.54 2.57
C MET A 124 7.55 -15.23 2.61
N ARG A 125 6.22 -15.29 2.76
CA ARG A 125 5.36 -14.11 2.89
C ARG A 125 5.70 -13.27 4.13
N TYR A 126 6.03 -13.91 5.23
CA TYR A 126 6.45 -13.22 6.45
C TYR A 126 7.88 -12.70 6.36
N ARG A 127 8.82 -13.47 5.82
CA ARG A 127 10.22 -13.07 5.69
C ARG A 127 10.44 -12.00 4.63
N GLN A 128 9.71 -12.08 3.52
CA GLN A 128 9.79 -11.13 2.40
C GLN A 128 8.47 -10.36 2.24
N ARG A 129 8.04 -9.72 3.32
CA ARG A 129 6.77 -8.98 3.37
C ARG A 129 6.61 -7.97 2.24
N TYR A 130 7.68 -7.33 1.80
CA TYR A 130 7.66 -6.39 0.67
C TYR A 130 7.27 -7.06 -0.65
N ILE A 131 7.66 -8.30 -0.88
CA ILE A 131 7.21 -9.07 -2.06
C ILE A 131 5.74 -9.48 -1.89
N ASP A 132 5.35 -9.95 -0.70
CA ASP A 132 3.95 -10.27 -0.39
C ASP A 132 3.02 -9.06 -0.66
N LEU A 133 3.43 -7.84 -0.29
CA LEU A 133 2.67 -6.62 -0.54
C LEU A 133 2.61 -6.24 -2.04
N ILE A 134 3.58 -6.63 -2.85
CA ILE A 134 3.56 -6.42 -4.30
C ILE A 134 2.60 -7.41 -4.96
N MET A 135 2.67 -8.69 -4.56
CA MET A 135 1.98 -9.78 -5.24
C MET A 135 0.56 -10.02 -4.73
N ASN A 136 0.33 -9.87 -3.41
CA ASN A 136 -0.92 -10.20 -2.74
C ASN A 136 -1.66 -8.94 -2.30
N GLN A 137 -2.66 -8.51 -3.07
CA GLN A 137 -3.42 -7.29 -2.76
C GLN A 137 -4.18 -7.41 -1.43
N GLU A 138 -4.66 -8.61 -1.09
CA GLU A 138 -5.34 -8.85 0.19
C GLU A 138 -4.45 -8.52 1.39
N SER A 139 -3.16 -8.91 1.35
CA SER A 139 -2.19 -8.54 2.39
C SER A 139 -2.05 -7.03 2.52
N LYS A 140 -1.92 -6.33 1.39
CA LYS A 140 -1.83 -4.86 1.35
C LYS A 140 -3.07 -4.20 1.95
N GLU A 141 -4.26 -4.69 1.64
CA GLU A 141 -5.51 -4.18 2.19
C GLU A 141 -5.60 -4.32 3.71
N VAL A 142 -5.10 -5.42 4.29
CA VAL A 142 -5.07 -5.60 5.75
C VAL A 142 -4.26 -4.47 6.42
N PHE A 143 -3.08 -4.13 5.89
CA PHE A 143 -2.26 -3.04 6.44
C PHE A 143 -2.93 -1.67 6.28
N ILE A 144 -3.58 -1.42 5.15
CA ILE A 144 -4.34 -0.18 4.92
C ILE A 144 -5.52 -0.10 5.91
N LYS A 145 -6.28 -1.19 6.08
CA LYS A 145 -7.41 -1.27 7.03
C LYS A 145 -6.92 -1.03 8.47
N ARG A 146 -5.81 -1.67 8.87
CA ARG A 146 -5.21 -1.46 10.18
C ARG A 146 -4.87 0.01 10.44
N SER A 147 -4.25 0.68 9.47
CA SER A 147 -3.91 2.10 9.59
C SER A 147 -5.16 2.98 9.74
N LYS A 148 -6.22 2.69 8.97
CA LYS A 148 -7.50 3.40 9.09
C LYS A 148 -8.14 3.19 10.47
N ILE A 149 -8.15 1.96 10.99
CA ILE A 149 -8.70 1.64 12.32
C ILE A 149 -7.98 2.44 13.41
N ILE A 150 -6.64 2.47 13.38
CA ILE A 150 -5.87 3.25 14.36
C ILE A 150 -6.20 4.74 14.26
N LYS A 151 -6.34 5.27 13.04
CA LYS A 151 -6.74 6.66 12.83
C LYS A 151 -8.12 6.96 13.43
N GLU A 152 -9.10 6.08 13.23
CA GLU A 152 -10.45 6.26 13.78
C GLU A 152 -10.45 6.16 15.31
N ILE A 153 -9.65 5.29 15.92
CA ILE A 153 -9.47 5.24 17.39
C ILE A 153 -8.93 6.58 17.89
N ARG A 154 -7.92 7.16 17.22
CA ARG A 154 -7.37 8.46 17.58
C ARG A 154 -8.41 9.58 17.47
N ASN A 155 -9.16 9.63 16.36
CA ASN A 155 -10.23 10.60 16.17
C ASN A 155 -11.28 10.48 17.27
N PHE A 156 -11.74 9.24 17.55
CA PHE A 156 -12.73 8.97 18.59
C PHE A 156 -12.30 9.46 19.99
N LEU A 157 -11.03 9.30 20.34
CA LEU A 157 -10.48 9.74 21.62
C LEU A 157 -10.26 11.26 21.62
N ALA A 158 -9.76 11.84 20.53
CA ALA A 158 -9.57 13.29 20.41
C ALA A 158 -10.91 14.06 20.53
N ASP A 159 -11.98 13.56 19.90
CA ASP A 159 -13.34 14.13 19.98
C ASP A 159 -13.91 14.10 21.43
N ARG A 160 -13.25 13.40 22.35
CA ARG A 160 -13.60 13.29 23.77
C ARG A 160 -12.59 13.93 24.70
N ASP A 161 -11.76 14.80 24.14
CA ASP A 161 -10.71 15.54 24.85
C ASP A 161 -9.64 14.63 25.50
N PHE A 162 -9.43 13.42 24.97
CA PHE A 162 -8.29 12.63 25.39
C PHE A 162 -7.01 13.09 24.70
N MET A 163 -5.96 13.30 25.48
CA MET A 163 -4.63 13.65 25.01
C MET A 163 -3.81 12.40 24.71
N GLU A 164 -3.30 12.27 23.48
CA GLU A 164 -2.32 11.22 23.16
C GLU A 164 -0.96 11.60 23.78
N VAL A 165 -0.37 10.67 24.50
CA VAL A 165 0.93 10.87 25.14
C VAL A 165 1.89 9.74 24.78
N GLU A 166 3.18 10.00 24.92
CA GLU A 166 4.24 9.00 24.81
C GLU A 166 4.99 8.93 26.13
N THR A 167 5.08 7.72 26.69
CA THR A 167 5.77 7.47 27.95
C THR A 167 7.04 6.63 27.73
N PRO A 168 8.00 6.62 28.66
CA PRO A 168 9.28 5.93 28.46
C PRO A 168 9.12 4.43 28.18
N MET A 169 9.85 3.93 27.18
CA MET A 169 9.94 2.49 26.87
C MET A 169 10.97 1.79 27.73
N LEU A 170 12.07 2.46 28.08
CA LEU A 170 13.08 1.97 29.01
C LEU A 170 12.71 2.43 30.42
N VAL A 171 12.65 1.50 31.34
CA VAL A 171 12.21 1.74 32.73
C VAL A 171 13.14 1.03 33.72
N ALA A 172 13.38 1.64 34.87
CA ALA A 172 14.15 0.99 35.94
C ALA A 172 13.37 -0.20 36.53
N ASN A 173 12.07 -0.02 36.71
CA ASN A 173 11.17 -1.05 37.24
C ASN A 173 10.01 -1.32 36.30
N ALA A 174 9.92 -2.54 35.81
CA ALA A 174 8.78 -3.00 35.02
C ALA A 174 7.62 -3.31 35.97
N GLY A 175 6.45 -2.70 35.75
CA GLY A 175 5.27 -2.87 36.59
C GLY A 175 3.98 -2.57 35.82
N GLY A 176 2.83 -2.72 36.50
CA GLY A 176 1.50 -2.55 35.90
C GLY A 176 0.95 -3.82 35.25
N ALA A 177 1.71 -4.92 35.23
CA ALA A 177 1.30 -6.24 34.76
C ALA A 177 2.16 -7.32 35.42
N ALA A 178 1.71 -8.57 35.37
CA ALA A 178 2.50 -9.74 35.76
C ALA A 178 3.08 -10.37 34.47
N ALA A 179 4.27 -9.93 34.09
CA ALA A 179 4.97 -10.43 32.91
C ALA A 179 6.49 -10.36 33.12
N ARG A 180 7.23 -11.19 32.40
CA ARG A 180 8.69 -11.18 32.41
C ARG A 180 9.18 -10.07 31.45
N PRO A 181 10.00 -9.09 31.94
CA PRO A 181 10.54 -8.04 31.08
C PRO A 181 11.72 -8.55 30.24
N PHE A 182 12.00 -7.85 29.13
CA PHE A 182 13.34 -7.87 28.51
C PHE A 182 14.24 -6.94 29.30
N GLU A 183 15.47 -7.35 29.54
CA GLU A 183 16.50 -6.59 30.25
C GLU A 183 17.58 -6.15 29.28
N THR A 184 18.11 -4.94 29.48
CA THR A 184 19.21 -4.39 28.69
C THR A 184 20.05 -3.46 29.56
N HIS A 185 21.25 -3.10 29.08
CA HIS A 185 22.17 -2.23 29.77
C HIS A 185 22.20 -0.84 29.13
N TYR A 186 22.06 0.22 29.94
CA TYR A 186 22.17 1.60 29.50
C TYR A 186 23.61 2.09 29.71
N ASN A 187 24.41 2.02 28.66
CA ASN A 187 25.86 2.28 28.73
C ASN A 187 26.22 3.66 29.31
N ALA A 188 25.47 4.71 28.96
CA ALA A 188 25.79 6.06 29.39
C ALA A 188 25.62 6.27 30.92
N LEU A 189 24.69 5.55 31.53
CA LEU A 189 24.46 5.60 32.99
C LEU A 189 25.08 4.43 33.74
N ASN A 190 25.61 3.43 33.01
CA ASN A 190 26.09 2.16 33.56
C ASN A 190 25.08 1.48 34.47
N GLU A 191 23.82 1.41 34.03
CA GLU A 191 22.69 0.86 34.76
C GLU A 191 21.93 -0.17 33.95
N ASP A 192 21.40 -1.19 34.60
CA ASP A 192 20.51 -2.15 33.97
C ASP A 192 19.09 -1.59 33.96
N VAL A 193 18.48 -1.61 32.78
CA VAL A 193 17.13 -1.13 32.51
C VAL A 193 16.30 -2.23 31.86
N LYS A 194 14.99 -2.06 31.88
CA LYS A 194 14.03 -3.03 31.35
C LYS A 194 13.17 -2.38 30.28
N LEU A 195 12.74 -3.16 29.31
CA LEU A 195 11.67 -2.75 28.43
C LEU A 195 10.34 -2.83 29.19
N ARG A 196 9.49 -1.82 29.03
CA ARG A 196 8.18 -1.76 29.71
C ARG A 196 7.28 -2.93 29.32
N ILE A 197 6.59 -3.49 30.30
CA ILE A 197 5.60 -4.57 30.14
C ILE A 197 4.16 -4.05 30.12
N SER A 198 3.95 -2.78 30.48
CA SER A 198 2.65 -2.11 30.55
C SER A 198 2.83 -0.58 30.44
N LEU A 199 1.78 0.11 30.02
CA LEU A 199 1.69 1.58 29.96
C LEU A 199 1.12 2.17 31.27
N GLU A 200 0.56 1.33 32.13
CA GLU A 200 -0.34 1.70 33.23
C GLU A 200 0.29 2.70 34.21
N LEU A 201 1.49 2.41 34.71
CA LEU A 201 2.08 3.19 35.80
C LEU A 201 2.39 4.65 35.38
N TYR A 202 2.87 4.85 34.19
CA TYR A 202 3.16 6.21 33.69
C TYR A 202 1.88 6.99 33.39
N LEU A 203 0.88 6.35 32.79
CA LEU A 203 -0.42 6.99 32.57
C LEU A 203 -1.08 7.40 33.89
N LYS A 204 -1.04 6.56 34.92
CA LYS A 204 -1.51 6.92 36.27
C LYS A 204 -0.78 8.12 36.87
N ARG A 205 0.53 8.22 36.67
CA ARG A 205 1.30 9.39 37.12
C ARG A 205 0.88 10.67 36.43
N LEU A 206 0.59 10.61 35.13
CA LEU A 206 0.09 11.76 34.37
C LEU A 206 -1.29 12.20 34.88
N ILE A 207 -2.18 11.24 35.20
CA ILE A 207 -3.49 11.53 35.79
C ILE A 207 -3.32 12.22 37.17
N VAL A 208 -2.44 11.71 38.03
CA VAL A 208 -2.12 12.37 39.30
C VAL A 208 -1.54 13.75 39.11
N GLY A 209 -0.78 13.98 38.01
CA GLY A 209 -0.24 15.28 37.61
C GLY A 209 -1.27 16.24 37.05
N GLY A 210 -2.55 15.86 36.94
CA GLY A 210 -3.64 16.71 36.47
C GLY A 210 -4.05 16.52 35.02
N LEU A 211 -3.44 15.59 34.27
CA LEU A 211 -3.89 15.22 32.92
C LEU A 211 -5.02 14.20 33.03
N GLU A 212 -6.25 14.64 33.17
CA GLU A 212 -7.40 13.79 33.51
C GLU A 212 -7.75 12.76 32.44
N ARG A 213 -7.49 13.06 31.17
CA ARG A 213 -7.84 12.22 30.01
C ARG A 213 -6.61 12.00 29.14
N VAL A 214 -5.94 10.89 29.36
CA VAL A 214 -4.74 10.51 28.61
C VAL A 214 -4.87 9.11 28.03
N TYR A 215 -4.25 8.89 26.89
CA TYR A 215 -4.09 7.55 26.32
C TYR A 215 -2.75 7.43 25.59
N GLU A 216 -2.30 6.22 25.41
CA GLU A 216 -1.12 5.92 24.61
C GLU A 216 -1.39 4.70 23.74
N ILE A 217 -1.09 4.79 22.44
CA ILE A 217 -1.03 3.66 21.53
C ILE A 217 0.45 3.30 21.36
N GLY A 218 0.96 2.54 22.32
CA GLY A 218 2.38 2.20 22.41
C GLY A 218 2.64 0.69 22.43
N ARG A 219 3.88 0.34 22.20
CA ARG A 219 4.34 -1.05 22.31
C ARG A 219 4.69 -1.37 23.77
N VAL A 220 4.33 -2.57 24.19
CA VAL A 220 4.77 -3.20 25.43
C VAL A 220 5.48 -4.51 25.06
N PHE A 221 6.40 -4.95 25.90
CA PHE A 221 7.26 -6.08 25.60
C PHE A 221 7.19 -7.10 26.73
N ARG A 222 6.89 -8.34 26.40
CA ARG A 222 6.81 -9.45 27.36
C ARG A 222 7.71 -10.57 26.90
N ASN A 223 8.79 -10.84 27.64
CA ASN A 223 9.74 -11.89 27.34
C ASN A 223 9.21 -13.26 27.76
N GLU A 224 8.16 -13.68 27.05
CA GLU A 224 7.42 -14.93 27.27
C GLU A 224 7.42 -15.77 25.99
N GLY A 225 6.73 -16.89 25.98
CA GLY A 225 6.65 -17.75 24.80
C GLY A 225 5.91 -17.09 23.63
N VAL A 226 6.26 -17.51 22.41
CA VAL A 226 5.60 -17.12 21.16
C VAL A 226 4.59 -18.20 20.78
N ASP A 227 3.36 -17.80 20.52
CA ASP A 227 2.32 -18.67 19.96
C ASP A 227 1.52 -17.93 18.87
N THR A 228 0.44 -18.51 18.39
CA THR A 228 -0.41 -17.93 17.34
C THR A 228 -1.12 -16.63 17.73
N ARG A 229 -1.14 -16.27 18.99
CA ARG A 229 -1.84 -15.09 19.56
C ARG A 229 -0.92 -14.14 20.33
N HIS A 230 0.27 -14.58 20.73
CA HIS A 230 1.20 -13.84 21.53
C HIS A 230 2.54 -13.68 20.83
N ASN A 231 2.98 -12.44 20.72
CA ASN A 231 4.33 -12.05 20.34
C ASN A 231 4.99 -11.31 21.50
N PRO A 232 6.34 -11.41 21.67
CA PRO A 232 7.06 -10.67 22.67
C PRO A 232 6.98 -9.15 22.51
#